data_15d676cfb11a62555cc2cb07a9d1b85f
#
_entry.id   15d676cfb11a62555cc2cb07a9d1b85f
#
_cell.length_a   1.000
_cell.length_b   1.000
_cell.length_c   1.000
_cell.angle_alpha   90.00
_cell.angle_beta   90.00
_cell.angle_gamma   90.00
#
_symmetry.space_group_name_H-M   'P 1'
#
loop_
_entity.id
_entity.type
_entity.pdbx_description
1 polymer ?
#
loop_
_entity_poly.entity_id
_entity_poly.type
_entity_poly.pdbx_seq_one_letter_code
_entity_poly.pdbx_strand_id
1 'polypeptide(L)'
;MRLAATLPAARLLESGTTPARAGQQEETADPVIVHASGLFNPRGLAFAADGTLYVALAGNGQMHEAPGVVSIADGCPVTVIHGQPSTMGMSGAVQGVGAVAFLGDQLYLLQDSEDDRGDLATTQPNGVYKAEADGTASLLADITAWMIANPTREIPKDRGKLGETYAMLAGDGFLWVVESNEGQVLKVTPDGAISRVADLSEGHPVPTGCALAPDGGLFVGNLTDTPYPQGEAKVWHVAADGSATVVWSGLTMVTALAVVGGTLYACEMATANTTQPPYTRPGTGRVVRQTGAGTQEEVVSGLDFPIAMAAGPDGMLYVSTPALGSTGPAGAVLRIDPASTFLTPPADLYEDATCPGFQEARAGLLAAFAKMTTEADAIVKTAEATPPPNTAPVTIRNFAFDPPQMRIAVGRSVTWTNEDPVPHTATSTATPRAFDSGNLDQGQSFSFAFDKPCTYPYLCIYHPYMKGTVIVE
;
A
#
# COMPACT_ATOMS: atom_id res chain seq x y z
N MET A 1 -74.42 35.59 -29.55
CA MET A 1 -74.02 36.97 -29.62
C MET A 1 -72.54 37.06 -29.88
N ARG A 2 -72.17 37.51 -31.08
CA ARG A 2 -70.80 37.67 -31.54
C ARG A 2 -70.19 38.95 -30.96
N LEU A 3 -68.92 38.94 -30.54
CA LEU A 3 -68.07 40.12 -30.62
C LEU A 3 -66.63 39.67 -30.89
N ALA A 4 -66.19 40.19 -32.01
CA ALA A 4 -64.82 40.10 -32.49
C ALA A 4 -63.95 41.11 -31.75
N ALA A 5 -62.70 40.77 -31.49
CA ALA A 5 -61.67 41.71 -31.07
C ALA A 5 -60.41 41.54 -31.90
N THR A 6 -60.03 42.60 -32.49
CA THR A 6 -58.95 42.88 -33.44
C THR A 6 -57.56 42.72 -32.83
N LEU A 7 -56.64 42.14 -33.60
CA LEU A 7 -55.19 42.13 -33.41
C LEU A 7 -54.57 43.50 -33.76
N PRO A 8 -53.52 43.94 -33.04
CA PRO A 8 -52.66 44.99 -33.51
C PRO A 8 -51.30 44.42 -34.03
N ALA A 9 -50.75 45.17 -34.93
CA ALA A 9 -49.65 44.94 -35.84
C ALA A 9 -48.32 44.52 -35.19
N ALA A 10 -47.60 43.73 -35.97
CA ALA A 10 -46.19 43.33 -35.75
C ALA A 10 -45.26 44.55 -35.82
N ARG A 11 -44.39 44.69 -34.78
CA ARG A 11 -43.19 45.50 -34.85
C ARG A 11 -41.99 44.52 -35.10
N LEU A 12 -41.32 44.77 -36.20
CA LEU A 12 -39.95 44.25 -36.48
C LEU A 12 -39.02 44.75 -35.38
N LEU A 13 -38.38 43.84 -34.68
CA LEU A 13 -37.25 44.09 -33.81
C LEU A 13 -35.98 43.62 -34.51
N GLU A 14 -35.08 44.55 -34.61
CA GLU A 14 -33.75 44.43 -35.21
C GLU A 14 -32.95 43.32 -34.54
N SER A 15 -32.23 42.55 -35.37
CA SER A 15 -31.26 41.53 -34.95
C SER A 15 -30.05 42.18 -34.26
N GLY A 16 -30.09 42.29 -32.96
CA GLY A 16 -28.90 42.55 -32.15
C GLY A 16 -28.12 41.24 -31.97
N THR A 17 -26.98 41.15 -32.66
CA THR A 17 -25.97 40.11 -32.39
C THR A 17 -25.40 40.35 -31.01
N THR A 18 -25.80 39.50 -30.04
CA THR A 18 -25.12 39.40 -28.75
C THR A 18 -23.75 38.77 -29.00
N PRO A 19 -22.63 39.35 -28.53
CA PRO A 19 -21.36 38.71 -28.64
C PRO A 19 -21.41 37.38 -27.82
N ALA A 20 -20.95 36.28 -28.43
CA ALA A 20 -20.73 35.02 -27.79
C ALA A 20 -19.86 35.27 -26.55
N ARG A 21 -20.40 34.91 -25.38
CA ARG A 21 -19.66 34.86 -24.12
C ARG A 21 -18.47 33.93 -24.36
N ALA A 22 -17.25 34.46 -24.27
CA ALA A 22 -16.03 33.69 -24.26
C ALA A 22 -16.18 32.52 -23.27
N GLY A 23 -15.79 31.33 -23.67
CA GLY A 23 -15.94 30.10 -22.92
C GLY A 23 -15.48 30.29 -21.48
N GLN A 24 -16.37 29.95 -20.56
CA GLN A 24 -15.94 29.55 -19.24
C GLN A 24 -15.09 28.29 -19.48
N GLN A 25 -13.78 28.40 -19.29
CA GLN A 25 -12.96 27.23 -19.04
C GLN A 25 -13.62 26.56 -17.85
N GLU A 26 -14.09 25.34 -18.00
CA GLU A 26 -14.35 24.46 -16.86
C GLU A 26 -13.04 24.46 -16.08
N GLU A 27 -13.07 25.01 -14.90
CA GLU A 27 -12.00 24.93 -13.92
C GLU A 27 -11.87 23.42 -13.64
N THR A 28 -10.91 22.78 -14.28
CA THR A 28 -10.64 21.35 -14.03
C THR A 28 -10.23 21.26 -12.58
N ALA A 29 -11.05 20.59 -11.77
CA ALA A 29 -10.73 20.35 -10.37
C ALA A 29 -9.33 19.72 -10.26
N ASP A 30 -8.54 20.16 -9.29
CA ASP A 30 -7.21 19.62 -9.07
C ASP A 30 -7.23 18.09 -8.98
N PRO A 31 -6.37 17.40 -9.73
CA PRO A 31 -6.39 15.96 -9.83
C PRO A 31 -5.97 15.26 -8.53
N VAL A 32 -5.37 15.98 -7.59
CA VAL A 32 -5.09 15.54 -6.21
C VAL A 32 -5.37 16.66 -5.23
N ILE A 33 -6.15 16.36 -4.20
CA ILE A 33 -6.45 17.29 -3.11
C ILE A 33 -6.37 16.59 -1.75
N VAL A 34 -6.15 17.35 -0.68
CA VAL A 34 -6.36 16.88 0.69
C VAL A 34 -7.86 16.88 0.98
N HIS A 35 -8.45 15.69 1.08
CA HIS A 35 -9.86 15.52 1.43
C HIS A 35 -10.11 15.61 2.93
N ALA A 36 -9.16 15.08 3.73
CA ALA A 36 -9.22 15.16 5.20
C ALA A 36 -7.80 15.25 5.77
N SER A 37 -7.69 15.92 6.93
CA SER A 37 -6.43 16.09 7.64
C SER A 37 -6.63 15.98 9.16
N GLY A 38 -5.56 16.04 9.95
CA GLY A 38 -5.66 15.97 11.40
C GLY A 38 -5.90 14.56 11.96
N LEU A 39 -5.46 13.54 11.23
CA LEU A 39 -5.69 12.13 11.54
C LEU A 39 -4.49 11.51 12.27
N PHE A 40 -4.75 10.68 13.29
CA PHE A 40 -3.72 9.92 14.02
C PHE A 40 -3.45 8.57 13.36
N ASN A 41 -2.43 8.46 12.53
CA ASN A 41 -2.06 7.27 11.78
C ASN A 41 -3.28 6.62 11.09
N PRO A 42 -3.86 7.29 10.06
CA PRO A 42 -5.03 6.79 9.36
C PRO A 42 -4.74 5.45 8.68
N ARG A 43 -5.73 4.57 8.68
CA ARG A 43 -5.71 3.23 8.10
C ARG A 43 -6.86 3.09 7.11
N GLY A 44 -7.58 1.97 7.19
CA GLY A 44 -8.66 1.62 6.28
C GLY A 44 -9.76 2.67 6.19
N LEU A 45 -10.38 2.74 5.04
CA LEU A 45 -11.39 3.72 4.63
C LEU A 45 -12.69 3.02 4.24
N ALA A 46 -13.83 3.56 4.62
CA ALA A 46 -15.13 3.11 4.14
C ALA A 46 -16.09 4.28 3.97
N PHE A 47 -16.96 4.19 2.97
CA PHE A 47 -18.04 5.15 2.77
C PHE A 47 -19.35 4.57 3.29
N ALA A 48 -20.07 5.37 4.06
CA ALA A 48 -21.46 5.08 4.41
C ALA A 48 -22.38 5.29 3.19
N ALA A 49 -23.61 4.81 3.27
CA ALA A 49 -24.59 4.89 2.19
C ALA A 49 -24.93 6.33 1.76
N ASP A 50 -24.78 7.30 2.66
CA ASP A 50 -24.96 8.73 2.40
C ASP A 50 -23.74 9.42 1.78
N GLY A 51 -22.64 8.69 1.56
CA GLY A 51 -21.38 9.20 1.03
C GLY A 51 -20.41 9.73 2.08
N THR A 52 -20.74 9.68 3.36
CA THR A 52 -19.82 10.10 4.44
C THR A 52 -18.63 9.15 4.52
N LEU A 53 -17.42 9.71 4.52
CA LEU A 53 -16.18 8.94 4.70
C LEU A 53 -15.94 8.63 6.17
N TYR A 54 -15.65 7.35 6.46
CA TYR A 54 -15.19 6.87 7.76
C TYR A 54 -13.74 6.38 7.61
N VAL A 55 -12.93 6.69 8.62
CA VAL A 55 -11.49 6.40 8.66
C VAL A 55 -11.15 5.64 9.92
N ALA A 56 -10.52 4.50 9.77
CA ALA A 56 -9.87 3.79 10.87
C ALA A 56 -8.62 4.53 11.32
N LEU A 57 -8.38 4.64 12.61
CA LEU A 57 -7.19 5.27 13.17
C LEU A 57 -6.43 4.28 14.05
N ALA A 58 -5.14 4.10 13.77
CA ALA A 58 -4.27 3.32 14.63
C ALA A 58 -3.88 4.07 15.92
N GLY A 59 -4.16 5.38 16.02
CA GLY A 59 -3.83 6.18 17.19
C GLY A 59 -2.37 6.65 17.19
N ASN A 60 -1.76 6.83 18.37
CA ASN A 60 -0.38 7.32 18.49
C ASN A 60 0.61 6.29 19.09
N GLY A 61 0.18 5.06 19.27
CA GLY A 61 0.99 3.97 19.81
C GLY A 61 1.17 3.96 21.33
N GLN A 62 0.52 4.87 22.06
CA GLN A 62 0.66 5.02 23.52
C GLN A 62 -0.70 5.22 24.23
N MET A 63 -1.81 5.07 23.52
CA MET A 63 -3.15 5.35 24.05
C MET A 63 -3.90 4.05 24.30
N HIS A 64 -4.41 3.91 25.54
CA HIS A 64 -5.36 2.83 25.85
C HIS A 64 -6.80 3.16 25.41
N GLU A 65 -7.07 4.43 25.11
CA GLU A 65 -8.38 4.96 24.71
C GLU A 65 -8.23 5.92 23.51
N ALA A 66 -7.69 5.42 22.39
CA ALA A 66 -7.58 6.20 21.17
C ALA A 66 -8.94 6.37 20.49
N PRO A 67 -9.15 7.46 19.71
CA PRO A 67 -10.19 7.46 18.70
C PRO A 67 -9.93 6.34 17.71
N GLY A 68 -10.74 5.29 17.73
CA GLY A 68 -10.56 4.14 16.85
C GLY A 68 -11.12 4.37 15.45
N VAL A 69 -12.25 5.07 15.35
CA VAL A 69 -12.91 5.42 14.08
C VAL A 69 -13.41 6.86 14.14
N VAL A 70 -13.19 7.57 13.06
CA VAL A 70 -13.74 8.92 12.84
C VAL A 70 -14.57 8.96 11.57
N SER A 71 -15.58 9.82 11.52
CA SER A 71 -16.19 10.32 10.29
C SER A 71 -15.57 11.64 9.90
N ILE A 72 -15.62 11.99 8.63
CA ILE A 72 -15.06 13.25 8.12
C ILE A 72 -16.19 14.27 7.91
N ALA A 73 -16.07 15.40 8.57
CA ALA A 73 -16.95 16.55 8.40
C ALA A 73 -16.10 17.79 8.11
N ASP A 74 -16.41 18.50 7.02
CA ASP A 74 -15.67 19.68 6.55
C ASP A 74 -14.15 19.47 6.51
N GLY A 75 -13.71 18.28 6.07
CA GLY A 75 -12.31 17.90 5.98
C GLY A 75 -11.62 17.53 7.29
N CYS A 76 -12.30 17.58 8.43
CA CYS A 76 -11.75 17.29 9.76
C CYS A 76 -12.40 16.06 10.41
N PRO A 77 -11.67 15.34 11.29
CA PRO A 77 -12.19 14.15 11.95
C PRO A 77 -13.18 14.47 13.05
N VAL A 78 -14.28 13.72 13.08
CA VAL A 78 -15.24 13.66 14.20
C VAL A 78 -15.25 12.25 14.75
N THR A 79 -14.92 12.07 16.03
CA THR A 79 -14.84 10.76 16.67
C THR A 79 -16.20 10.05 16.65
N VAL A 80 -16.22 8.82 16.14
CA VAL A 80 -17.38 7.93 16.10
C VAL A 80 -17.21 6.78 17.09
N ILE A 81 -16.04 6.14 17.09
CA ILE A 81 -15.70 5.07 18.03
C ILE A 81 -14.47 5.48 18.83
N HIS A 82 -14.56 5.32 20.14
CA HIS A 82 -13.50 5.61 21.10
C HIS A 82 -13.14 4.37 21.93
N GLY A 83 -12.10 4.49 22.79
CA GLY A 83 -11.72 3.43 23.73
C GLY A 83 -11.01 2.24 23.07
N GLN A 84 -10.44 2.45 21.88
CA GLN A 84 -9.69 1.40 21.20
C GLN A 84 -8.20 1.45 21.59
N PRO A 85 -7.53 0.30 21.83
CA PRO A 85 -6.11 0.27 22.14
C PRO A 85 -5.30 0.72 20.93
N SER A 86 -4.22 1.47 21.20
CA SER A 86 -3.20 1.86 20.24
C SER A 86 -1.85 1.48 20.80
N THR A 87 -1.10 0.63 20.09
CA THR A 87 0.20 0.11 20.51
C THR A 87 1.29 0.48 19.52
N MET A 88 2.54 0.43 19.95
CA MET A 88 3.68 0.63 19.08
C MET A 88 4.51 -0.65 19.08
N GLY A 89 4.59 -1.29 17.92
CA GLY A 89 5.42 -2.46 17.71
C GLY A 89 6.93 -2.15 17.78
N MET A 90 7.77 -3.18 17.81
CA MET A 90 9.23 -3.04 17.84
C MET A 90 9.78 -2.36 16.58
N SER A 91 9.11 -2.51 15.45
CA SER A 91 9.43 -1.84 14.20
C SER A 91 9.19 -0.31 14.21
N GLY A 92 8.51 0.21 15.26
CA GLY A 92 8.04 1.59 15.33
C GLY A 92 6.73 1.84 14.55
N ALA A 93 6.11 0.80 14.01
CA ALA A 93 4.78 0.88 13.43
C ALA A 93 3.73 1.05 14.54
N VAL A 94 2.77 1.93 14.31
CA VAL A 94 1.64 2.12 15.22
C VAL A 94 0.50 1.21 14.77
N GLN A 95 -0.02 0.42 15.69
CA GLN A 95 -1.12 -0.49 15.51
C GLN A 95 -2.32 -0.06 16.36
N GLY A 96 -3.51 -0.39 15.90
CA GLY A 96 -4.77 0.02 16.48
C GLY A 96 -5.92 -0.45 15.58
N VAL A 97 -6.90 0.40 15.31
CA VAL A 97 -7.94 0.03 14.33
C VAL A 97 -7.35 0.08 12.92
N GLY A 98 -7.23 -1.10 12.29
CA GLY A 98 -6.61 -1.26 10.97
C GLY A 98 -7.58 -1.03 9.82
N ALA A 99 -8.87 -1.38 9.97
CA ALA A 99 -9.85 -1.24 8.90
C ALA A 99 -11.26 -0.97 9.45
N VAL A 100 -12.11 -0.43 8.58
CA VAL A 100 -13.55 -0.24 8.83
C VAL A 100 -14.34 -0.74 7.61
N ALA A 101 -15.55 -1.25 7.86
CA ALA A 101 -16.48 -1.64 6.80
C ALA A 101 -17.93 -1.49 7.26
N PHE A 102 -18.81 -1.21 6.31
CA PHE A 102 -20.26 -1.24 6.52
C PHE A 102 -20.86 -2.51 5.94
N LEU A 103 -21.65 -3.23 6.73
CA LEU A 103 -22.50 -4.29 6.24
C LEU A 103 -23.97 -3.87 6.48
N GLY A 104 -24.63 -3.43 5.42
CA GLY A 104 -25.84 -2.59 5.55
C GLY A 104 -25.52 -1.29 6.27
N ASP A 105 -26.33 -0.93 7.27
CA ASP A 105 -26.13 0.27 8.09
C ASP A 105 -25.21 0.03 9.30
N GLN A 106 -24.77 -1.20 9.52
CA GLN A 106 -23.93 -1.56 10.66
C GLN A 106 -22.45 -1.33 10.34
N LEU A 107 -21.79 -0.49 11.14
CA LEU A 107 -20.35 -0.27 11.10
C LEU A 107 -19.62 -1.37 11.88
N TYR A 108 -18.57 -1.91 11.27
CA TYR A 108 -17.63 -2.83 11.87
C TYR A 108 -16.22 -2.26 11.80
N LEU A 109 -15.37 -2.62 12.76
CA LEU A 109 -13.97 -2.26 12.79
C LEU A 109 -13.10 -3.51 12.99
N LEU A 110 -11.91 -3.49 12.41
CA LEU A 110 -10.90 -4.52 12.54
C LEU A 110 -9.82 -4.00 13.48
N GLN A 111 -9.71 -4.59 14.67
CA GLN A 111 -8.66 -4.24 15.62
C GLN A 111 -7.40 -5.04 15.29
N ASP A 112 -6.29 -4.34 15.24
CA ASP A 112 -4.94 -4.89 15.18
C ASP A 112 -4.15 -4.38 16.38
N SER A 113 -3.48 -5.29 17.08
CA SER A 113 -2.63 -4.98 18.23
C SER A 113 -1.46 -5.93 18.23
N GLU A 114 -0.26 -5.41 18.40
CA GLU A 114 0.92 -6.23 18.61
C GLU A 114 1.31 -6.18 20.08
N ASP A 115 1.54 -7.34 20.67
CA ASP A 115 2.10 -7.45 22.02
C ASP A 115 3.44 -8.17 22.00
N ASP A 116 4.45 -7.51 21.47
CA ASP A 116 5.83 -7.99 21.52
C ASP A 116 6.45 -7.90 22.92
N ARG A 117 5.83 -7.12 23.82
CA ARG A 117 6.37 -6.86 25.16
C ARG A 117 5.80 -7.80 26.21
N GLY A 118 4.77 -8.56 25.91
CA GLY A 118 4.13 -9.48 26.86
C GLY A 118 3.41 -8.81 28.04
N ASP A 119 3.41 -7.47 28.09
CA ASP A 119 2.88 -6.68 29.20
C ASP A 119 1.46 -6.17 28.96
N LEU A 120 1.02 -6.15 27.73
CA LEU A 120 -0.36 -5.89 27.38
C LEU A 120 -1.09 -7.22 27.33
N ALA A 121 -1.52 -7.69 28.50
CA ALA A 121 -2.81 -8.35 28.57
C ALA A 121 -3.82 -7.33 28.04
N THR A 122 -3.71 -6.98 26.75
CA THR A 122 -4.73 -6.21 26.08
C THR A 122 -5.96 -7.05 26.21
N THR A 123 -6.90 -6.53 26.89
CA THR A 123 -8.22 -7.14 27.09
C THR A 123 -8.96 -7.26 25.75
N GLN A 124 -8.32 -6.85 24.65
CA GLN A 124 -8.91 -6.82 23.32
C GLN A 124 -8.02 -7.60 22.33
N PRO A 125 -8.45 -8.81 21.93
CA PRO A 125 -7.75 -9.59 20.89
C PRO A 125 -7.85 -8.94 19.51
N ASN A 126 -6.96 -9.29 18.60
CA ASN A 126 -7.12 -8.95 17.19
C ASN A 126 -8.38 -9.64 16.64
N GLY A 127 -9.21 -8.87 15.97
CA GLY A 127 -10.48 -9.38 15.50
C GLY A 127 -11.44 -8.33 14.99
N VAL A 128 -12.62 -8.78 14.64
CA VAL A 128 -13.71 -7.93 14.18
C VAL A 128 -14.56 -7.50 15.37
N TYR A 129 -14.80 -6.20 15.45
CA TYR A 129 -15.66 -5.59 16.46
C TYR A 129 -16.85 -4.91 15.78
N LYS A 130 -17.96 -4.92 16.47
CA LYS A 130 -19.18 -4.23 16.06
C LYS A 130 -19.28 -2.88 16.76
N ALA A 131 -19.53 -1.82 16.01
CA ALA A 131 -19.77 -0.49 16.56
C ALA A 131 -21.12 -0.44 17.28
N GLU A 132 -21.15 0.12 18.50
CA GLU A 132 -22.33 0.30 19.33
C GLU A 132 -22.81 1.76 19.29
N ALA A 133 -24.07 1.97 19.60
CA ALA A 133 -24.73 3.27 19.52
C ALA A 133 -24.17 4.32 20.51
N ASP A 134 -23.47 3.89 21.55
CA ASP A 134 -22.85 4.77 22.53
C ASP A 134 -21.42 5.20 22.17
N GLY A 135 -20.93 4.82 20.97
CA GLY A 135 -19.59 5.13 20.51
C GLY A 135 -18.51 4.14 20.99
N THR A 136 -18.89 3.05 21.62
CA THR A 136 -17.99 1.93 21.95
C THR A 136 -18.03 0.86 20.87
N ALA A 137 -17.23 -0.20 21.03
CA ALA A 137 -17.28 -1.36 20.16
C ALA A 137 -17.24 -2.66 20.96
N SER A 138 -18.02 -3.65 20.54
CA SER A 138 -18.08 -4.97 21.13
C SER A 138 -17.43 -6.02 20.22
N LEU A 139 -16.70 -6.98 20.81
CA LEU A 139 -16.06 -8.07 20.07
C LEU A 139 -17.14 -8.92 19.38
N LEU A 140 -17.03 -9.05 18.05
CA LEU A 140 -17.86 -9.94 17.26
C LEU A 140 -17.15 -11.28 16.98
N ALA A 141 -15.87 -11.21 16.57
CA ALA A 141 -15.11 -12.38 16.18
C ALA A 141 -13.65 -12.26 16.63
N ASP A 142 -13.22 -13.17 17.50
CA ASP A 142 -11.84 -13.26 18.00
C ASP A 142 -10.99 -14.02 16.99
N ILE A 143 -10.28 -13.27 16.13
CA ILE A 143 -9.41 -13.85 15.09
C ILE A 143 -8.16 -14.46 15.72
N THR A 144 -7.61 -13.85 16.77
CA THR A 144 -6.46 -14.41 17.51
C THR A 144 -6.74 -15.82 18.02
N ALA A 145 -7.82 -16.00 18.76
CA ALA A 145 -8.18 -17.32 19.30
C ALA A 145 -8.50 -18.32 18.18
N TRP A 146 -9.14 -17.85 17.11
CA TRP A 146 -9.48 -18.71 15.97
C TRP A 146 -8.22 -19.20 15.23
N MET A 147 -7.23 -18.33 14.97
CA MET A 147 -5.97 -18.66 14.30
C MET A 147 -5.16 -19.67 15.11
N ILE A 148 -5.06 -19.49 16.42
CA ILE A 148 -4.37 -20.44 17.31
C ILE A 148 -4.97 -21.84 17.18
N ALA A 149 -6.30 -21.93 17.07
CA ALA A 149 -7.01 -23.19 16.92
C ALA A 149 -6.99 -23.78 15.50
N ASN A 150 -6.72 -22.93 14.48
CA ASN A 150 -6.78 -23.26 13.06
C ASN A 150 -5.53 -22.76 12.32
N PRO A 151 -4.32 -23.28 12.61
CA PRO A 151 -3.09 -22.80 11.98
C PRO A 151 -3.12 -22.98 10.45
N THR A 152 -2.34 -22.15 9.75
CA THR A 152 -2.09 -22.27 8.31
C THR A 152 -1.14 -23.42 8.00
N ARG A 153 -0.95 -23.74 6.70
CA ARG A 153 -0.04 -24.81 6.26
C ARG A 153 1.41 -24.53 6.65
N GLU A 154 1.84 -23.26 6.47
CA GLU A 154 3.16 -22.80 6.85
C GLU A 154 3.03 -21.72 7.92
N ILE A 155 3.59 -21.98 9.10
CA ILE A 155 3.60 -21.01 10.19
C ILE A 155 4.90 -20.21 10.08
N PRO A 156 4.86 -18.88 9.93
CA PRO A 156 6.05 -18.06 9.83
C PRO A 156 6.88 -18.11 11.13
N LYS A 157 8.18 -17.91 11.00
CA LYS A 157 9.11 -17.95 12.16
C LYS A 157 8.95 -16.74 13.08
N ASP A 158 8.49 -15.64 12.53
CA ASP A 158 8.21 -14.35 13.19
C ASP A 158 6.75 -14.21 13.58
N ARG A 159 6.04 -15.32 13.70
CA ARG A 159 4.64 -15.34 14.11
C ARG A 159 4.44 -14.55 15.39
N GLY A 160 3.72 -13.44 15.31
CA GLY A 160 3.20 -12.68 16.44
C GLY A 160 2.20 -13.51 17.25
N LYS A 161 2.16 -13.31 18.58
CA LYS A 161 1.23 -14.05 19.46
C LYS A 161 -0.23 -13.79 19.15
N LEU A 162 -0.54 -12.61 18.62
CA LEU A 162 -1.89 -12.14 18.34
C LEU A 162 -2.28 -12.27 16.87
N GLY A 163 -1.33 -12.60 15.97
CA GLY A 163 -1.48 -12.46 14.53
C GLY A 163 -1.43 -10.98 14.13
N GLU A 164 -1.65 -10.69 12.85
CA GLU A 164 -1.67 -9.33 12.31
C GLU A 164 -2.84 -9.18 11.34
N THR A 165 -3.92 -8.53 11.79
CA THR A 165 -5.09 -8.27 10.97
C THR A 165 -4.90 -6.98 10.18
N TYR A 166 -4.98 -7.03 8.85
CA TYR A 166 -4.59 -5.90 8.01
C TYR A 166 -5.74 -5.19 7.32
N ALA A 167 -6.59 -5.91 6.61
CA ALA A 167 -7.65 -5.31 5.80
C ALA A 167 -9.00 -6.01 6.01
N MET A 168 -10.07 -5.25 5.85
CA MET A 168 -11.44 -5.75 5.94
C MET A 168 -12.32 -5.05 4.91
N LEU A 169 -13.17 -5.82 4.22
CA LEU A 169 -14.18 -5.31 3.29
C LEU A 169 -15.51 -6.02 3.50
N ALA A 170 -16.60 -5.32 3.22
CA ALA A 170 -17.93 -5.93 3.15
C ALA A 170 -18.08 -6.78 1.90
N GLY A 171 -18.52 -8.02 2.08
CA GLY A 171 -18.99 -8.92 1.04
C GLY A 171 -20.53 -8.96 1.00
N ASP A 172 -21.08 -9.95 0.29
CA ASP A 172 -22.54 -10.18 0.26
C ASP A 172 -22.97 -10.91 1.54
N GLY A 173 -23.37 -10.14 2.55
CA GLY A 173 -23.84 -10.63 3.84
C GLY A 173 -22.74 -11.12 4.80
N PHE A 174 -21.47 -10.78 4.58
CA PHE A 174 -20.34 -11.13 5.43
C PHE A 174 -19.19 -10.14 5.26
N LEU A 175 -18.17 -10.25 6.10
CA LEU A 175 -16.93 -9.47 6.04
C LEU A 175 -15.78 -10.35 5.54
N TRP A 176 -15.06 -9.87 4.54
CA TRP A 176 -13.75 -10.36 4.18
C TRP A 176 -12.73 -9.80 5.16
N VAL A 177 -11.79 -10.61 5.62
CA VAL A 177 -10.65 -10.17 6.44
C VAL A 177 -9.36 -10.76 5.87
N VAL A 178 -8.35 -9.93 5.70
CA VAL A 178 -6.98 -10.35 5.37
C VAL A 178 -6.15 -10.32 6.64
N GLU A 179 -5.53 -11.43 6.94
CA GLU A 179 -4.60 -11.60 8.04
C GLU A 179 -3.21 -11.81 7.44
N SER A 180 -2.26 -10.94 7.80
CA SER A 180 -0.96 -10.78 7.14
C SER A 180 0.09 -11.75 7.64
N ASN A 181 0.14 -11.98 8.95
CA ASN A 181 1.27 -12.67 9.56
C ASN A 181 1.29 -14.16 9.20
N GLU A 182 0.16 -14.88 9.35
CA GLU A 182 0.06 -16.27 8.89
C GLU A 182 -0.27 -16.39 7.40
N GLY A 183 -0.70 -15.31 6.75
CA GLY A 183 -0.96 -15.29 5.32
C GLY A 183 -2.28 -15.96 4.92
N GLN A 184 -3.43 -15.39 5.32
CA GLN A 184 -4.72 -16.00 5.04
C GLN A 184 -5.83 -15.00 4.75
N VAL A 185 -6.86 -15.48 4.05
CA VAL A 185 -8.09 -14.74 3.79
C VAL A 185 -9.22 -15.43 4.54
N LEU A 186 -9.90 -14.66 5.38
CA LEU A 186 -10.99 -15.11 6.23
C LEU A 186 -12.32 -14.50 5.81
N LYS A 187 -13.39 -15.20 6.16
CA LYS A 187 -14.76 -14.74 6.10
C LYS A 187 -15.32 -14.70 7.51
N VAL A 188 -15.92 -13.58 7.89
CA VAL A 188 -16.58 -13.37 9.17
C VAL A 188 -18.05 -13.01 8.93
N THR A 189 -18.96 -13.80 9.49
CA THR A 189 -20.40 -13.58 9.37
C THR A 189 -20.94 -12.67 10.47
N PRO A 190 -22.11 -12.03 10.32
CA PRO A 190 -22.67 -11.11 11.33
C PRO A 190 -22.97 -11.75 12.68
N ASP A 191 -23.03 -13.07 12.78
CA ASP A 191 -23.15 -13.85 14.02
C ASP A 191 -21.79 -14.23 14.64
N GLY A 192 -20.67 -13.74 14.03
CA GLY A 192 -19.31 -13.94 14.54
C GLY A 192 -18.64 -15.23 14.11
N ALA A 193 -19.24 -16.04 13.23
CA ALA A 193 -18.59 -17.24 12.75
C ALA A 193 -17.44 -16.91 11.79
N ILE A 194 -16.27 -17.54 12.03
CA ILE A 194 -15.04 -17.35 11.22
C ILE A 194 -14.80 -18.60 10.38
N SER A 195 -14.43 -18.42 9.14
CA SER A 195 -13.97 -19.49 8.25
C SER A 195 -12.82 -19.03 7.37
N ARG A 196 -11.83 -19.90 7.13
CA ARG A 196 -10.76 -19.64 6.14
C ARG A 196 -11.29 -19.87 4.74
N VAL A 197 -11.09 -18.87 3.86
CA VAL A 197 -11.38 -19.00 2.44
C VAL A 197 -10.14 -19.42 1.69
N ALA A 198 -9.00 -18.77 1.93
CA ALA A 198 -7.73 -19.11 1.30
C ALA A 198 -6.59 -19.13 2.30
N ASP A 199 -5.66 -20.04 2.09
CA ASP A 199 -4.38 -20.16 2.79
C ASP A 199 -3.27 -19.75 1.81
N LEU A 200 -2.70 -18.57 2.02
CA LEU A 200 -1.63 -17.97 1.23
C LEU A 200 -0.27 -18.05 1.93
N SER A 201 -0.14 -18.88 2.98
CA SER A 201 1.03 -18.93 3.86
C SER A 201 2.33 -19.36 3.19
N GLU A 202 2.26 -20.03 2.02
CA GLU A 202 3.45 -20.56 1.34
C GLU A 202 4.46 -19.47 1.02
N GLY A 203 5.66 -19.59 1.60
CA GLY A 203 6.77 -18.66 1.40
C GLY A 203 6.60 -17.31 2.09
N HIS A 204 5.71 -17.18 3.06
CA HIS A 204 5.49 -15.99 3.89
C HIS A 204 5.32 -14.69 3.07
N PRO A 205 4.30 -14.55 2.23
CA PRO A 205 4.14 -13.41 1.34
C PRO A 205 3.68 -12.12 2.01
N VAL A 206 3.18 -12.17 3.26
CA VAL A 206 2.62 -11.03 4.01
C VAL A 206 1.47 -10.34 3.24
N PRO A 207 0.31 -11.02 3.04
CA PRO A 207 -0.82 -10.43 2.34
C PRO A 207 -1.38 -9.22 3.09
N THR A 208 -1.87 -8.22 2.36
CA THR A 208 -2.23 -6.90 2.90
C THR A 208 -3.54 -6.38 2.33
N GLY A 209 -3.47 -5.36 1.48
CA GLY A 209 -4.64 -4.70 0.92
C GLY A 209 -5.49 -5.61 0.04
N CYS A 210 -6.79 -5.39 0.05
CA CYS A 210 -7.72 -6.15 -0.76
C CYS A 210 -8.76 -5.28 -1.45
N ALA A 211 -9.36 -5.81 -2.53
CA ALA A 211 -10.48 -5.19 -3.24
C ALA A 211 -11.43 -6.28 -3.76
N LEU A 212 -12.72 -5.97 -3.84
CA LEU A 212 -13.70 -6.90 -4.39
C LEU A 212 -13.43 -7.13 -5.89
N ALA A 213 -13.39 -8.39 -6.28
CA ALA A 213 -13.31 -8.77 -7.67
C ALA A 213 -14.71 -8.77 -8.34
N PRO A 214 -14.81 -8.55 -9.67
CA PRO A 214 -16.09 -8.48 -10.35
C PRO A 214 -16.94 -9.76 -10.30
N ASP A 215 -16.32 -10.89 -10.04
CA ASP A 215 -16.97 -12.21 -9.90
C ASP A 215 -17.42 -12.54 -8.47
N GLY A 216 -17.26 -11.60 -7.54
CA GLY A 216 -17.57 -11.78 -6.12
C GLY A 216 -16.44 -12.38 -5.28
N GLY A 217 -15.30 -12.69 -5.90
CA GLY A 217 -14.05 -13.04 -5.22
C GLY A 217 -13.33 -11.81 -4.65
N LEU A 218 -12.05 -11.98 -4.29
CA LEU A 218 -11.23 -10.94 -3.70
C LEU A 218 -9.88 -10.82 -4.42
N PHE A 219 -9.48 -9.61 -4.78
CA PHE A 219 -8.08 -9.32 -5.07
C PHE A 219 -7.34 -9.08 -3.77
N VAL A 220 -6.14 -9.64 -3.62
CA VAL A 220 -5.30 -9.54 -2.42
C VAL A 220 -3.86 -9.22 -2.84
N GLY A 221 -3.32 -8.10 -2.35
CA GLY A 221 -1.92 -7.71 -2.53
C GLY A 221 -1.03 -8.17 -1.39
N ASN A 222 0.28 -7.93 -1.48
CA ASN A 222 1.21 -8.25 -0.41
C ASN A 222 2.35 -7.24 -0.26
N LEU A 223 2.91 -7.18 0.96
CA LEU A 223 4.13 -6.39 1.25
C LEU A 223 5.40 -7.10 0.82
N THR A 224 5.48 -8.41 0.92
CA THR A 224 6.67 -9.25 1.03
C THR A 224 7.37 -9.12 2.39
N ASP A 225 8.27 -10.04 2.71
CA ASP A 225 9.11 -9.98 3.90
C ASP A 225 10.24 -8.92 3.73
N THR A 226 10.79 -8.45 4.86
CA THR A 226 11.94 -7.53 4.85
C THR A 226 13.16 -8.17 4.14
N PRO A 227 13.90 -7.40 3.35
CA PRO A 227 13.93 -5.93 3.21
C PRO A 227 12.98 -5.35 2.16
N TYR A 228 11.85 -5.99 1.85
CA TYR A 228 10.85 -5.57 0.86
C TYR A 228 11.43 -5.43 -0.55
N PRO A 229 11.86 -6.53 -1.17
CA PRO A 229 12.57 -6.49 -2.44
C PRO A 229 11.69 -5.89 -3.54
N GLN A 230 12.33 -5.05 -4.35
CA GLN A 230 11.64 -4.32 -5.41
C GLN A 230 11.12 -5.28 -6.50
N GLY A 231 9.86 -5.10 -6.89
CA GLY A 231 9.23 -5.89 -7.97
C GLY A 231 8.77 -7.30 -7.57
N GLU A 232 8.90 -7.69 -6.29
CA GLU A 232 8.54 -9.03 -5.83
C GLU A 232 7.10 -9.13 -5.29
N ALA A 233 6.46 -8.00 -5.02
CA ALA A 233 5.06 -7.98 -4.60
C ALA A 233 4.13 -8.30 -5.78
N LYS A 234 2.98 -8.90 -5.47
CA LYS A 234 2.01 -9.39 -6.44
C LYS A 234 0.58 -9.25 -5.92
N VAL A 235 -0.37 -9.45 -6.80
CA VAL A 235 -1.78 -9.53 -6.45
C VAL A 235 -2.32 -10.89 -6.87
N TRP A 236 -3.01 -11.54 -5.94
CA TRP A 236 -3.81 -12.73 -6.21
C TRP A 236 -5.26 -12.36 -6.46
N HIS A 237 -5.92 -13.13 -7.30
CA HIS A 237 -7.37 -13.29 -7.30
C HIS A 237 -7.70 -14.52 -6.47
N VAL A 238 -8.45 -14.35 -5.40
CA VAL A 238 -8.96 -15.39 -4.54
C VAL A 238 -10.43 -15.60 -4.90
N ALA A 239 -10.74 -16.74 -5.50
CA ALA A 239 -12.11 -17.09 -5.88
C ALA A 239 -12.94 -17.58 -4.67
N ALA A 240 -14.25 -17.66 -4.84
CA ALA A 240 -15.16 -18.10 -3.76
C ALA A 240 -14.91 -19.54 -3.25
N ASP A 241 -14.29 -20.40 -4.08
CA ASP A 241 -13.89 -21.76 -3.72
C ASP A 241 -12.55 -21.84 -2.99
N GLY A 242 -11.91 -20.69 -2.75
CA GLY A 242 -10.62 -20.56 -2.07
C GLY A 242 -9.39 -20.74 -2.97
N SER A 243 -9.58 -21.01 -4.27
CA SER A 243 -8.46 -21.04 -5.20
C SER A 243 -7.86 -19.65 -5.38
N ALA A 244 -6.51 -19.56 -5.36
CA ALA A 244 -5.79 -18.30 -5.49
C ALA A 244 -4.87 -18.35 -6.71
N THR A 245 -4.97 -17.36 -7.59
CA THR A 245 -4.15 -17.22 -8.80
C THR A 245 -3.53 -15.84 -8.86
N VAL A 246 -2.25 -15.75 -9.23
CA VAL A 246 -1.57 -14.46 -9.42
C VAL A 246 -2.10 -13.79 -10.69
N VAL A 247 -2.63 -12.58 -10.56
CA VAL A 247 -3.19 -11.79 -11.66
C VAL A 247 -2.38 -10.53 -11.99
N TRP A 248 -1.47 -10.14 -11.08
CA TRP A 248 -0.58 -8.99 -11.28
C TRP A 248 0.72 -9.21 -10.51
N SER A 249 1.87 -8.91 -11.10
CA SER A 249 3.21 -9.04 -10.53
C SER A 249 4.08 -7.86 -10.90
N GLY A 250 5.28 -7.77 -10.30
CA GLY A 250 6.21 -6.67 -10.56
C GLY A 250 5.91 -5.41 -9.74
N LEU A 251 5.17 -5.56 -8.65
CA LEU A 251 4.84 -4.51 -7.68
C LEU A 251 5.83 -4.52 -6.49
N THR A 252 5.80 -3.47 -5.69
CA THR A 252 6.64 -3.33 -4.49
C THR A 252 5.80 -2.87 -3.31
N MET A 253 5.81 -3.61 -2.19
CA MET A 253 5.10 -3.22 -0.96
C MET A 253 3.66 -2.78 -1.22
N VAL A 254 2.82 -3.66 -1.76
CA VAL A 254 1.41 -3.34 -1.96
C VAL A 254 0.70 -3.28 -0.61
N THR A 255 0.14 -2.13 -0.27
CA THR A 255 -0.60 -1.92 0.99
C THR A 255 -2.11 -1.86 0.78
N ALA A 256 -2.57 -1.45 -0.39
CA ALA A 256 -3.98 -1.34 -0.67
C ALA A 256 -4.30 -1.60 -2.15
N LEU A 257 -5.51 -2.03 -2.39
CA LEU A 257 -6.09 -2.23 -3.72
C LEU A 257 -7.45 -1.53 -3.82
N ALA A 258 -7.80 -1.07 -5.01
CA ALA A 258 -9.14 -0.58 -5.33
C ALA A 258 -9.51 -0.95 -6.76
N VAL A 259 -10.82 -1.06 -7.03
CA VAL A 259 -11.35 -1.24 -8.39
C VAL A 259 -12.23 -0.05 -8.73
N VAL A 260 -11.88 0.69 -9.78
CA VAL A 260 -12.68 1.82 -10.29
C VAL A 260 -12.93 1.61 -11.78
N GLY A 261 -14.20 1.64 -12.19
CA GLY A 261 -14.57 1.45 -13.59
C GLY A 261 -14.09 0.12 -14.20
N GLY A 262 -13.90 -0.92 -13.39
CA GLY A 262 -13.38 -2.22 -13.82
C GLY A 262 -11.84 -2.29 -13.91
N THR A 263 -11.13 -1.22 -13.65
CA THR A 263 -9.66 -1.17 -13.59
C THR A 263 -9.18 -1.42 -12.17
N LEU A 264 -8.18 -2.28 -12.00
CA LEU A 264 -7.55 -2.56 -10.71
C LEU A 264 -6.39 -1.58 -10.48
N TYR A 265 -6.38 -0.98 -9.29
CA TYR A 265 -5.35 -0.06 -8.80
C TYR A 265 -4.64 -0.68 -7.60
N ALA A 266 -3.33 -0.44 -7.51
CA ALA A 266 -2.51 -0.82 -6.36
C ALA A 266 -1.83 0.41 -5.77
N CYS A 267 -1.82 0.47 -4.43
CA CYS A 267 -1.08 1.43 -3.66
C CYS A 267 0.21 0.75 -3.19
N GLU A 268 1.37 1.31 -3.57
CA GLU A 268 2.69 0.86 -3.16
C GLU A 268 3.23 1.83 -2.10
N MET A 269 3.52 1.33 -0.89
CA MET A 269 3.90 2.18 0.25
C MET A 269 5.24 2.88 0.05
N ALA A 270 6.22 2.18 -0.50
CA ALA A 270 7.54 2.69 -0.86
C ALA A 270 8.15 1.86 -1.98
N THR A 271 8.91 2.49 -2.87
CA THR A 271 9.50 1.83 -4.06
C THR A 271 11.02 2.00 -4.16
N ALA A 272 11.64 2.82 -3.32
CA ALA A 272 13.09 3.00 -3.25
C ALA A 272 13.63 2.44 -1.92
N ASN A 273 13.48 1.12 -1.74
CA ASN A 273 13.81 0.43 -0.50
C ASN A 273 15.30 0.15 -0.36
N THR A 274 15.78 0.12 0.88
CA THR A 274 17.17 -0.19 1.24
C THR A 274 17.26 -1.58 1.87
N THR A 275 18.43 -2.22 1.80
CA THR A 275 18.67 -3.55 2.39
C THR A 275 18.98 -3.51 3.89
N GLN A 276 19.03 -2.33 4.48
CA GLN A 276 19.29 -2.08 5.90
C GLN A 276 18.25 -1.08 6.44
N PRO A 277 17.97 -1.05 7.75
CA PRO A 277 17.09 -0.03 8.32
C PRO A 277 17.54 1.39 7.94
N PRO A 278 16.61 2.26 7.57
CA PRO A 278 15.17 2.19 7.78
C PRO A 278 14.37 1.38 6.75
N TYR A 279 14.98 0.63 5.86
CA TYR A 279 14.42 -0.17 4.76
C TYR A 279 13.59 0.62 3.74
N THR A 280 12.73 1.52 4.17
CA THR A 280 11.80 2.30 3.34
C THR A 280 12.17 3.77 3.30
N ARG A 281 11.73 4.49 2.25
CA ARG A 281 12.00 5.93 2.08
C ARG A 281 10.67 6.69 1.96
N PRO A 282 10.50 7.81 2.70
CA PRO A 282 9.37 8.71 2.50
C PRO A 282 9.42 9.34 1.10
N GLY A 283 8.27 9.75 0.59
CA GLY A 283 8.17 10.37 -0.74
C GLY A 283 8.40 9.41 -1.92
N THR A 284 8.42 8.09 -1.69
CA THR A 284 8.60 7.09 -2.76
C THR A 284 7.38 6.20 -2.97
N GLY A 285 6.32 6.44 -2.20
CA GLY A 285 5.04 5.76 -2.39
C GLY A 285 4.32 6.23 -3.65
N ARG A 286 3.46 5.37 -4.20
CA ARG A 286 2.71 5.68 -5.42
C ARG A 286 1.41 4.89 -5.53
N VAL A 287 0.54 5.33 -6.44
CA VAL A 287 -0.60 4.55 -6.92
C VAL A 287 -0.38 4.22 -8.39
N VAL A 288 -0.56 2.97 -8.73
CA VAL A 288 -0.46 2.47 -10.11
C VAL A 288 -1.76 1.80 -10.53
N ARG A 289 -2.08 1.83 -11.84
CA ARG A 289 -3.17 1.06 -12.42
C ARG A 289 -2.66 -0.10 -13.26
N GLN A 290 -3.34 -1.21 -13.20
CA GLN A 290 -3.02 -2.38 -14.02
C GLN A 290 -3.33 -2.12 -15.49
N THR A 291 -2.38 -2.40 -16.37
CA THR A 291 -2.55 -2.38 -17.84
C THR A 291 -2.39 -3.76 -18.47
N GLY A 292 -1.92 -4.74 -17.68
CA GLY A 292 -1.77 -6.15 -18.05
C GLY A 292 -1.24 -6.96 -16.86
N ALA A 293 -1.08 -8.25 -17.00
CA ALA A 293 -0.72 -9.16 -15.90
C ALA A 293 0.63 -8.84 -15.22
N GLY A 294 1.56 -8.24 -15.92
CA GLY A 294 2.88 -7.82 -15.39
C GLY A 294 3.20 -6.37 -15.77
N THR A 295 2.20 -5.57 -16.14
CA THR A 295 2.39 -4.18 -16.57
C THR A 295 1.45 -3.24 -15.85
N GLN A 296 1.97 -2.07 -15.52
CA GLN A 296 1.24 -1.00 -14.85
C GLN A 296 1.58 0.36 -15.45
N GLU A 297 0.72 1.31 -15.16
CA GLU A 297 0.93 2.73 -15.43
C GLU A 297 0.80 3.50 -14.12
N GLU A 298 1.69 4.46 -13.90
CA GLU A 298 1.68 5.29 -12.72
C GLU A 298 0.56 6.32 -12.80
N VAL A 299 -0.25 6.41 -11.76
CA VAL A 299 -1.30 7.43 -11.58
C VAL A 299 -0.72 8.62 -10.84
N VAL A 300 -0.15 8.39 -9.67
CA VAL A 300 0.48 9.40 -8.82
C VAL A 300 1.68 8.80 -8.10
N SER A 301 2.76 9.56 -7.95
CA SER A 301 3.97 9.22 -7.19
C SER A 301 4.34 10.31 -6.20
N GLY A 302 5.40 10.09 -5.42
CA GLY A 302 5.85 11.07 -4.44
C GLY A 302 5.03 11.09 -3.15
N LEU A 303 4.27 10.02 -2.88
CA LEU A 303 3.46 9.91 -1.66
C LEU A 303 4.31 9.47 -0.46
N ASP A 304 3.99 10.02 0.72
CA ASP A 304 4.62 9.64 1.98
C ASP A 304 3.91 8.43 2.59
N PHE A 305 4.45 7.23 2.41
CA PHE A 305 3.95 5.99 3.02
C PHE A 305 2.42 5.83 2.96
N PRO A 306 1.80 5.82 1.77
CA PRO A 306 0.38 5.55 1.66
C PRO A 306 0.07 4.12 2.14
N ILE A 307 -1.06 3.92 2.86
CA ILE A 307 -1.33 2.66 3.56
C ILE A 307 -2.65 2.02 3.17
N ALA A 308 -3.70 2.80 2.95
CA ALA A 308 -4.99 2.28 2.54
C ALA A 308 -5.56 3.10 1.39
N MET A 309 -6.42 2.48 0.60
CA MET A 309 -7.08 3.09 -0.54
C MET A 309 -8.49 2.55 -0.69
N ALA A 310 -9.42 3.43 -1.00
CA ALA A 310 -10.80 3.08 -1.31
C ALA A 310 -11.29 3.81 -2.57
N ALA A 311 -12.19 3.18 -3.31
CA ALA A 311 -12.95 3.86 -4.36
C ALA A 311 -14.10 4.64 -3.73
N GLY A 312 -14.17 5.94 -3.99
CA GLY A 312 -15.26 6.79 -3.54
C GLY A 312 -16.52 6.66 -4.39
N PRO A 313 -17.69 7.08 -3.86
CA PRO A 313 -18.94 7.07 -4.60
C PRO A 313 -18.94 8.02 -5.81
N ASP A 314 -18.01 8.97 -5.86
CA ASP A 314 -17.74 9.89 -6.96
C ASP A 314 -16.78 9.31 -8.03
N GLY A 315 -16.35 8.05 -7.87
CA GLY A 315 -15.41 7.38 -8.77
C GLY A 315 -13.95 7.79 -8.60
N MET A 316 -13.62 8.57 -7.57
CA MET A 316 -12.24 8.94 -7.24
C MET A 316 -11.59 7.91 -6.32
N LEU A 317 -10.25 7.93 -6.25
CA LEU A 317 -9.48 7.16 -5.28
C LEU A 317 -9.26 8.01 -4.01
N TYR A 318 -9.45 7.39 -2.85
CA TYR A 318 -9.16 7.99 -1.56
C TYR A 318 -8.03 7.22 -0.91
N VAL A 319 -6.95 7.91 -0.54
CA VAL A 319 -5.70 7.29 -0.06
C VAL A 319 -5.33 7.87 1.30
N SER A 320 -5.22 7.03 2.31
CA SER A 320 -4.73 7.44 3.62
C SER A 320 -3.20 7.45 3.68
N THR A 321 -2.62 8.47 4.31
CA THR A 321 -1.17 8.71 4.41
C THR A 321 -0.86 9.58 5.64
N PRO A 322 0.33 9.46 6.30
CA PRO A 322 1.28 8.37 6.19
C PRO A 322 0.97 7.19 7.11
N ALA A 323 1.53 6.03 6.79
CA ALA A 323 1.48 4.83 7.62
C ALA A 323 2.45 4.83 8.79
N LEU A 324 3.57 5.56 8.66
CA LEU A 324 4.72 5.52 9.55
C LEU A 324 5.13 6.91 10.02
N GLY A 325 5.79 6.96 11.18
CA GLY A 325 6.56 8.12 11.64
C GLY A 325 5.79 9.18 12.41
N SER A 326 4.45 9.09 12.55
CA SER A 326 3.68 10.12 13.24
C SER A 326 3.27 9.71 14.66
N THR A 327 3.54 10.58 15.63
CA THR A 327 3.02 10.48 17.01
C THR A 327 1.87 11.47 17.27
N GLY A 328 1.57 12.33 16.29
CA GLY A 328 0.53 13.36 16.33
C GLY A 328 -0.48 13.25 15.19
N PRO A 329 -1.43 14.18 15.07
CA PRO A 329 -2.46 14.18 14.03
C PRO A 329 -1.94 14.69 12.68
N ALA A 330 -0.81 14.13 12.19
CA ALA A 330 -0.17 14.51 10.92
C ALA A 330 -0.73 13.76 9.70
N GLY A 331 -1.66 12.84 9.91
CA GLY A 331 -2.25 12.04 8.85
C GLY A 331 -3.31 12.78 8.05
N ALA A 332 -3.48 12.34 6.81
CA ALA A 332 -4.43 12.88 5.86
C ALA A 332 -5.07 11.77 5.02
N VAL A 333 -6.17 12.09 4.36
CA VAL A 333 -6.74 11.33 3.25
C VAL A 333 -6.66 12.22 2.00
N LEU A 334 -6.01 11.71 0.97
CA LEU A 334 -5.95 12.35 -0.34
C LEU A 334 -7.08 11.82 -1.22
N ARG A 335 -7.70 12.70 -2.00
CA ARG A 335 -8.63 12.36 -3.07
C ARG A 335 -7.88 12.55 -4.40
N ILE A 336 -7.83 11.50 -5.21
CA ILE A 336 -7.01 11.41 -6.42
C ILE A 336 -7.89 11.02 -7.59
N ASP A 337 -7.76 11.71 -8.71
CA ASP A 337 -8.42 11.35 -9.96
C ASP A 337 -7.74 10.08 -10.54
N PRO A 338 -8.47 8.95 -10.66
CA PRO A 338 -7.91 7.71 -11.20
C PRO A 338 -7.53 7.80 -12.68
N ALA A 339 -8.00 8.80 -13.42
CA ALA A 339 -7.63 9.04 -14.80
C ALA A 339 -6.27 9.74 -14.97
N SER A 340 -5.68 10.26 -13.89
CA SER A 340 -4.37 10.89 -13.90
C SER A 340 -3.27 9.93 -14.34
N THR A 341 -2.20 10.49 -14.92
CA THR A 341 -1.00 9.76 -15.32
C THR A 341 0.23 10.54 -14.91
N PHE A 342 1.19 9.87 -14.24
CA PHE A 342 2.45 10.45 -13.79
C PHE A 342 2.27 11.75 -12.98
N LEU A 343 1.19 11.83 -12.19
CA LEU A 343 0.91 12.96 -11.33
C LEU A 343 1.93 13.00 -10.19
N THR A 344 2.48 14.19 -9.94
CA THR A 344 3.22 14.46 -8.69
C THR A 344 2.44 15.49 -7.89
N PRO A 345 2.10 15.23 -6.63
CA PRO A 345 1.39 16.18 -5.80
C PRO A 345 2.16 17.51 -5.72
N PRO A 346 1.47 18.66 -5.77
CA PRO A 346 2.13 19.96 -5.62
C PRO A 346 2.77 20.10 -4.23
N ALA A 347 3.85 20.85 -4.12
CA ALA A 347 4.60 21.03 -2.88
C ALA A 347 3.76 21.66 -1.76
N ASP A 348 2.78 22.47 -2.13
CA ASP A 348 1.85 23.19 -1.25
C ASP A 348 0.55 22.41 -0.97
N LEU A 349 0.45 21.15 -1.43
CA LEU A 349 -0.77 20.31 -1.29
C LEU A 349 -1.44 20.39 0.09
N TYR A 350 -0.66 20.54 1.14
CA TYR A 350 -1.16 20.49 2.52
C TYR A 350 -1.25 21.87 3.20
N GLU A 351 -0.94 22.98 2.50
CA GLU A 351 -0.91 24.32 3.10
C GLU A 351 -2.30 24.78 3.58
N ASP A 352 -3.34 24.44 2.83
CA ASP A 352 -4.74 24.79 3.15
C ASP A 352 -5.41 23.84 4.14
N ALA A 353 -4.71 22.81 4.63
CA ALA A 353 -5.27 21.87 5.62
C ALA A 353 -5.28 22.52 7.01
N THR A 354 -6.48 22.83 7.51
CA THR A 354 -6.71 23.67 8.71
C THR A 354 -7.17 22.92 9.95
N CYS A 355 -7.25 21.57 9.90
CA CYS A 355 -7.69 20.81 11.05
C CYS A 355 -6.74 20.99 12.26
N PRO A 356 -7.29 21.08 13.49
CA PRO A 356 -6.50 21.40 14.67
C PRO A 356 -5.29 20.48 14.88
N GLY A 357 -4.12 21.08 15.10
CA GLY A 357 -2.85 20.36 15.36
C GLY A 357 -2.19 19.75 14.13
N PHE A 358 -2.83 19.75 12.95
CA PHE A 358 -2.28 19.11 11.77
C PHE A 358 -0.94 19.71 11.32
N GLN A 359 -0.86 21.02 11.14
CA GLN A 359 0.34 21.68 10.61
C GLN A 359 1.56 21.51 11.54
N GLU A 360 1.35 21.60 12.86
CA GLU A 360 2.41 21.37 13.85
C GLU A 360 2.91 19.92 13.83
N ALA A 361 1.98 18.95 13.84
CA ALA A 361 2.30 17.54 13.78
C ALA A 361 3.00 17.17 12.46
N ARG A 362 2.55 17.74 11.32
CA ARG A 362 3.18 17.53 10.02
C ARG A 362 4.59 18.09 9.95
N ALA A 363 4.86 19.25 10.53
CA ALA A 363 6.21 19.79 10.60
C ALA A 363 7.18 18.85 11.36
N GLY A 364 6.73 18.26 12.46
CA GLY A 364 7.47 17.24 13.20
C GLY A 364 7.71 15.97 12.37
N LEU A 365 6.69 15.51 11.65
CA LEU A 365 6.77 14.36 10.75
C LEU A 365 7.78 14.58 9.62
N LEU A 366 7.74 15.74 8.95
CA LEU A 366 8.67 16.07 7.86
C LEU A 366 10.13 16.12 8.37
N ALA A 367 10.37 16.58 9.59
CA ALA A 367 11.70 16.53 10.20
C ALA A 367 12.18 15.07 10.42
N ALA A 368 11.27 14.18 10.86
CA ALA A 368 11.57 12.75 10.98
C ALA A 368 11.87 12.12 9.62
N PHE A 369 11.10 12.44 8.59
CA PHE A 369 11.31 11.96 7.21
C PHE A 369 12.64 12.44 6.61
N ALA A 370 13.02 13.69 6.83
CA ALA A 370 14.32 14.22 6.42
C ALA A 370 15.49 13.42 7.03
N LYS A 371 15.35 13.02 8.30
CA LYS A 371 16.32 12.15 8.97
C LYS A 371 16.37 10.76 8.33
N MET A 372 15.21 10.11 8.13
CA MET A 372 15.13 8.79 7.49
C MET A 372 15.76 8.81 6.08
N THR A 373 15.47 9.85 5.29
CA THR A 373 16.05 10.03 3.96
C THR A 373 17.57 10.14 4.02
N THR A 374 18.09 10.95 4.96
CA THR A 374 19.54 11.09 5.15
C THR A 374 20.21 9.76 5.53
N GLU A 375 19.58 8.98 6.41
CA GLU A 375 20.08 7.66 6.82
C GLU A 375 20.06 6.68 5.64
N ALA A 376 18.98 6.63 4.87
CA ALA A 376 18.88 5.81 3.69
C ALA A 376 19.93 6.18 2.61
N ASP A 377 20.13 7.47 2.36
CA ASP A 377 21.15 7.96 1.40
C ASP A 377 22.57 7.60 1.86
N ALA A 378 22.84 7.63 3.16
CA ALA A 378 24.14 7.21 3.70
C ALA A 378 24.38 5.72 3.48
N ILE A 379 23.36 4.87 3.61
CA ILE A 379 23.42 3.43 3.34
C ILE A 379 23.74 3.17 1.87
N VAL A 380 22.98 3.80 0.96
CA VAL A 380 23.21 3.68 -0.49
C VAL A 380 24.62 4.13 -0.83
N LYS A 381 25.03 5.30 -0.38
CA LYS A 381 26.39 5.83 -0.62
C LYS A 381 27.48 4.92 -0.05
N THR A 382 27.27 4.28 1.10
CA THR A 382 28.22 3.35 1.70
C THR A 382 28.31 2.07 0.90
N ALA A 383 27.17 1.56 0.40
CA ALA A 383 27.12 0.40 -0.48
C ALA A 383 27.83 0.67 -1.83
N GLU A 384 27.69 1.87 -2.38
CA GLU A 384 28.38 2.31 -3.60
C GLU A 384 29.89 2.54 -3.38
N ALA A 385 30.27 3.05 -2.21
CA ALA A 385 31.68 3.43 -1.90
C ALA A 385 32.54 2.28 -1.39
N THR A 386 31.95 1.16 -0.95
CA THR A 386 32.68 0.05 -0.35
C THR A 386 32.31 -1.25 -1.04
N PRO A 387 33.03 -1.67 -2.11
CA PRO A 387 32.93 -3.04 -2.52
C PRO A 387 33.25 -3.91 -1.28
N PRO A 388 32.40 -4.89 -0.92
CA PRO A 388 32.62 -5.70 0.26
C PRO A 388 34.04 -6.30 0.19
N PRO A 389 34.82 -6.25 1.29
CA PRO A 389 36.15 -6.83 1.31
C PRO A 389 36.04 -8.30 0.89
N ASN A 390 36.77 -8.69 -0.13
CA ASN A 390 36.72 -10.02 -0.71
C ASN A 390 35.77 -10.22 -1.91
N THR A 391 35.51 -9.17 -2.70
CA THR A 391 34.62 -9.20 -3.86
C THR A 391 35.41 -9.42 -5.15
N ALA A 392 34.84 -10.23 -6.05
CA ALA A 392 35.34 -10.46 -7.40
C ALA A 392 34.51 -9.63 -8.41
N PRO A 393 35.13 -8.77 -9.24
CA PRO A 393 34.37 -7.91 -10.15
C PRO A 393 33.97 -8.65 -11.42
N VAL A 394 32.79 -8.32 -11.94
CA VAL A 394 32.31 -8.61 -13.30
C VAL A 394 31.86 -7.31 -13.92
N THR A 395 32.43 -6.96 -15.05
CA THR A 395 32.04 -5.78 -15.83
C THR A 395 30.98 -6.18 -16.86
N ILE A 396 29.91 -5.39 -16.98
CA ILE A 396 28.95 -5.50 -18.07
C ILE A 396 29.33 -4.44 -19.09
N ARG A 397 29.80 -4.87 -20.26
CA ARG A 397 30.26 -3.97 -21.33
C ARG A 397 30.12 -4.62 -22.70
N ASN A 398 29.71 -3.81 -23.66
CA ASN A 398 29.48 -4.25 -25.05
C ASN A 398 28.52 -5.44 -25.13
N PHE A 399 27.42 -5.41 -24.32
CA PHE A 399 26.45 -6.48 -24.25
C PHE A 399 27.03 -7.85 -23.86
N ALA A 400 28.03 -7.86 -22.97
CA ALA A 400 28.66 -9.06 -22.45
C ALA A 400 29.05 -8.91 -20.97
N PHE A 401 29.11 -10.02 -20.24
CA PHE A 401 29.72 -10.10 -18.91
C PHE A 401 31.22 -10.41 -19.07
N ASP A 402 32.07 -9.65 -18.38
CA ASP A 402 33.52 -9.82 -18.41
C ASP A 402 34.06 -9.89 -16.97
N PRO A 403 34.59 -11.03 -16.52
CA PRO A 403 34.69 -12.32 -17.26
C PRO A 403 33.33 -13.03 -17.36
N PRO A 404 33.05 -13.79 -18.43
CA PRO A 404 31.80 -14.53 -18.59
C PRO A 404 31.71 -15.75 -17.65
N GLN A 405 32.85 -16.20 -17.11
CA GLN A 405 32.91 -17.26 -16.10
C GLN A 405 33.89 -16.89 -15.00
N MET A 406 33.49 -17.08 -13.76
CA MET A 406 34.28 -16.75 -12.59
C MET A 406 34.27 -17.90 -11.58
N ARG A 407 35.42 -18.16 -10.95
CA ARG A 407 35.54 -19.09 -9.81
C ARG A 407 35.85 -18.30 -8.54
N ILE A 408 35.11 -18.58 -7.48
CA ILE A 408 35.27 -17.93 -6.18
C ILE A 408 35.18 -18.99 -5.07
N ALA A 409 35.81 -18.69 -3.92
CA ALA A 409 35.64 -19.50 -2.71
C ALA A 409 34.26 -19.20 -2.06
N VAL A 410 33.72 -20.19 -1.32
CA VAL A 410 32.53 -20.00 -0.46
C VAL A 410 32.72 -18.80 0.47
N GLY A 411 31.69 -18.01 0.62
CA GLY A 411 31.67 -16.77 1.44
C GLY A 411 32.22 -15.54 0.72
N ARG A 412 32.58 -15.63 -0.55
CA ARG A 412 32.97 -14.48 -1.37
C ARG A 412 31.76 -13.89 -2.10
N SER A 413 31.83 -12.59 -2.38
CA SER A 413 30.84 -11.87 -3.18
C SER A 413 31.33 -11.66 -4.63
N VAL A 414 30.39 -11.50 -5.55
CA VAL A 414 30.65 -11.00 -6.91
C VAL A 414 29.91 -9.67 -7.06
N THR A 415 30.58 -8.67 -7.67
CA THR A 415 29.98 -7.40 -8.01
C THR A 415 29.90 -7.25 -9.52
N TRP A 416 28.69 -7.06 -10.04
CA TRP A 416 28.44 -6.72 -11.44
C TRP A 416 28.32 -5.21 -11.55
N THR A 417 29.06 -4.58 -12.48
CA THR A 417 29.00 -3.15 -12.77
C THR A 417 28.64 -2.95 -14.24
N ASN A 418 27.59 -2.18 -14.50
CA ASN A 418 27.20 -1.84 -15.87
C ASN A 418 27.97 -0.62 -16.39
N GLU A 419 28.79 -0.80 -17.42
CA GLU A 419 29.51 0.27 -18.14
C GLU A 419 28.82 0.65 -19.47
N ASP A 420 27.82 -0.13 -19.93
CA ASP A 420 27.08 0.18 -21.14
C ASP A 420 26.09 1.34 -20.91
N PRO A 421 25.76 2.12 -21.95
CA PRO A 421 24.80 3.22 -21.86
C PRO A 421 23.33 2.75 -21.80
N VAL A 422 23.07 1.46 -21.85
CA VAL A 422 21.75 0.83 -21.78
C VAL A 422 21.62 0.00 -20.51
N PRO A 423 20.40 -0.17 -19.95
CA PRO A 423 20.22 -0.99 -18.76
C PRO A 423 20.45 -2.47 -19.03
N HIS A 424 21.07 -3.14 -18.06
CA HIS A 424 21.30 -4.59 -18.04
C HIS A 424 20.84 -5.20 -16.71
N THR A 425 20.79 -6.53 -16.64
CA THR A 425 20.57 -7.27 -15.38
C THR A 425 21.60 -8.37 -15.22
N ALA A 426 21.85 -8.79 -13.98
CA ALA A 426 22.54 -10.04 -13.66
C ALA A 426 21.54 -10.94 -12.89
N THR A 427 20.87 -11.84 -13.61
CA THR A 427 19.74 -12.61 -13.07
C THR A 427 20.05 -14.10 -13.14
N SER A 428 20.04 -14.78 -11.98
CA SER A 428 20.22 -16.23 -11.88
C SER A 428 19.13 -16.97 -12.65
N THR A 429 19.54 -18.05 -13.36
CA THR A 429 18.62 -18.95 -14.08
C THR A 429 18.18 -20.15 -13.26
N ALA A 430 18.60 -20.26 -11.98
CA ALA A 430 18.18 -21.31 -11.07
C ALA A 430 16.69 -21.18 -10.70
N THR A 431 16.09 -22.30 -10.28
CA THR A 431 14.72 -22.32 -9.74
C THR A 431 14.75 -22.97 -8.36
N PRO A 432 14.48 -22.22 -7.27
CA PRO A 432 14.26 -20.77 -7.24
C PRO A 432 15.51 -19.99 -7.65
N ARG A 433 15.35 -18.73 -8.08
CA ARG A 433 16.46 -17.84 -8.40
C ARG A 433 17.37 -17.66 -7.20
N ALA A 434 18.66 -17.71 -7.41
CA ALA A 434 19.65 -17.47 -6.36
C ALA A 434 19.90 -15.97 -6.14
N PHE A 435 19.81 -15.15 -7.20
CA PHE A 435 19.97 -13.70 -7.16
C PHE A 435 19.37 -13.05 -8.40
N ASP A 436 19.02 -11.78 -8.26
CA ASP A 436 18.59 -10.89 -9.33
C ASP A 436 19.04 -9.46 -9.02
N SER A 437 19.73 -8.81 -9.92
CA SER A 437 20.19 -7.43 -9.72
C SER A 437 19.09 -6.39 -9.93
N GLY A 438 17.97 -6.77 -10.54
CA GLY A 438 17.10 -5.78 -11.17
C GLY A 438 17.85 -5.01 -12.27
N ASN A 439 17.33 -3.84 -12.64
CA ASN A 439 17.98 -2.95 -13.60
C ASN A 439 19.26 -2.36 -13.05
N LEU A 440 20.33 -2.45 -13.84
CA LEU A 440 21.56 -1.72 -13.64
C LEU A 440 21.72 -0.72 -14.78
N ASP A 441 21.50 0.56 -14.51
CA ASP A 441 21.81 1.64 -15.45
C ASP A 441 23.32 1.86 -15.54
N GLN A 442 23.76 2.67 -16.49
CA GLN A 442 25.21 2.95 -16.68
C GLN A 442 25.85 3.45 -15.37
N GLY A 443 26.93 2.78 -14.96
CA GLY A 443 27.67 3.06 -13.74
C GLY A 443 27.09 2.43 -12.47
N GLN A 444 25.93 1.79 -12.52
CA GLN A 444 25.35 1.09 -11.38
C GLN A 444 25.98 -0.29 -11.19
N SER A 445 25.99 -0.74 -9.94
CA SER A 445 26.56 -2.01 -9.53
C SER A 445 25.61 -2.79 -8.63
N PHE A 446 25.68 -4.12 -8.72
CA PHE A 446 24.99 -5.05 -7.84
C PHE A 446 26.01 -6.05 -7.27
N SER A 447 25.89 -6.41 -5.99
CA SER A 447 26.76 -7.39 -5.33
C SER A 447 25.93 -8.49 -4.69
N PHE A 448 26.39 -9.75 -4.85
CA PHE A 448 25.76 -10.90 -4.22
C PHE A 448 26.83 -11.79 -3.55
N ALA A 449 26.56 -12.22 -2.30
CA ALA A 449 27.42 -13.11 -1.53
C ALA A 449 27.03 -14.58 -1.75
N PHE A 450 28.01 -15.43 -2.02
CA PHE A 450 27.79 -16.85 -2.28
C PHE A 450 28.23 -17.70 -1.08
N ASP A 451 27.29 -18.17 -0.31
CA ASP A 451 27.50 -18.93 0.93
C ASP A 451 27.48 -20.45 0.78
N LYS A 452 27.18 -20.94 -0.43
CA LYS A 452 27.08 -22.37 -0.74
C LYS A 452 27.90 -22.74 -1.97
N PRO A 453 28.66 -23.88 -1.94
CA PRO A 453 29.37 -24.39 -3.11
C PRO A 453 28.34 -24.85 -4.15
N CYS A 454 28.31 -24.18 -5.29
CA CYS A 454 27.43 -24.51 -6.42
C CYS A 454 27.90 -23.79 -7.70
N THR A 455 27.35 -24.20 -8.84
CA THR A 455 27.49 -23.47 -10.11
C THR A 455 26.20 -22.63 -10.30
N TYR A 456 26.38 -21.33 -10.44
CA TYR A 456 25.30 -20.35 -10.58
C TYR A 456 25.32 -19.74 -11.98
N PRO A 457 24.58 -20.30 -12.95
CA PRO A 457 24.41 -19.67 -14.24
C PRO A 457 23.45 -18.47 -14.14
N TYR A 458 23.74 -17.41 -14.90
CA TYR A 458 22.94 -16.20 -14.95
C TYR A 458 22.94 -15.59 -16.35
N LEU A 459 21.99 -14.65 -16.58
CA LEU A 459 21.84 -13.94 -17.85
C LEU A 459 21.36 -12.50 -17.63
N CYS A 460 21.39 -11.70 -18.68
CA CYS A 460 20.63 -10.44 -18.73
C CYS A 460 19.21 -10.71 -19.24
N ILE A 461 18.17 -10.28 -18.51
CA ILE A 461 16.76 -10.50 -18.89
C ILE A 461 16.43 -9.79 -20.20
N TYR A 462 16.97 -8.58 -20.42
CA TYR A 462 16.76 -7.81 -21.65
C TYR A 462 17.49 -8.39 -22.86
N HIS A 463 18.64 -9.04 -22.60
CA HIS A 463 19.52 -9.58 -23.64
C HIS A 463 19.87 -11.03 -23.33
N PRO A 464 18.96 -12.01 -23.53
CA PRO A 464 19.11 -13.39 -23.05
C PRO A 464 20.32 -14.15 -23.67
N TYR A 465 20.93 -13.61 -24.68
CA TYR A 465 22.19 -14.12 -25.25
C TYR A 465 23.41 -13.75 -24.39
N MET A 466 23.34 -12.69 -23.56
CA MET A 466 24.35 -12.36 -22.56
C MET A 466 24.23 -13.35 -21.40
N LYS A 467 25.21 -14.22 -21.27
CA LYS A 467 25.24 -15.29 -20.24
C LYS A 467 26.54 -15.24 -19.47
N GLY A 468 26.43 -15.52 -18.17
CA GLY A 468 27.57 -15.66 -17.29
C GLY A 468 27.41 -16.85 -16.35
N THR A 469 28.49 -17.22 -15.64
CA THR A 469 28.47 -18.30 -14.66
C THR A 469 29.44 -17.99 -13.52
N VAL A 470 28.95 -18.08 -12.27
CA VAL A 470 29.77 -18.07 -11.07
C VAL A 470 29.89 -19.52 -10.56
N ILE A 471 31.09 -20.00 -10.38
CA ILE A 471 31.43 -21.33 -9.80
C ILE A 471 31.96 -21.06 -8.39
N VAL A 472 31.28 -21.58 -7.40
CA VAL A 472 31.63 -21.45 -5.98
C VAL A 472 32.18 -22.76 -5.48
N GLU A 473 33.41 -22.77 -4.98
CA GLU A 473 34.17 -23.98 -4.55
C GLU A 473 34.95 -23.75 -3.24
#